data_7df49b81d0033213f0085c6ee0a3c091
#
_entry.id   7df49b81d0033213f0085c6ee0a3c091
#
_cell.length_a   1.000
_cell.length_b   1.000
_cell.length_c   1.000
_cell.angle_alpha   90.00
_cell.angle_beta   90.00
_cell.angle_gamma   90.00
#
_symmetry.space_group_name_H-M   'P 1'
#
loop_
_entity.id
_entity.type
_entity.pdbx_description
1 polymer ?
#
loop_
_entity_poly.entity_id
_entity_poly.type
_entity_poly.pdbx_seq_one_letter_code
_entity_poly.pdbx_strand_id
1 'polypeptide(L)'
;MRDEDLRSSCFASLAVLCAEFGEDVPYVGGLDRGFAFRGGRVPFLNRQQGIFRARAQRGPAALSIQTSAKSPYGDHETDDGIVYAYRGTDAGHSDNRALRAAFELAVPITYYVATRPGWYKPVFPCFVVADDPDGMAVLVEPATMAGPPDEQEPRRIADPIERRYAIRATHVRVHQRRFRGQVLPAYRDQCAICRLKETRLLDAAHILGDLEERGDAVVSNGVSLCSIHHRAFDHDLVGIDADYNVRISRRLLDEEDGPMLELLRGFHRSALQVPRAVPLRPDRERLAERFERFLSRTT
;
A
#
# COMPACT_ATOMS: atom_id res chain seq x y z
N MET A 1 -0.63 -1.49 -17.79
CA MET A 1 0.70 -0.97 -18.20
C MET A 1 1.06 0.17 -17.27
N ARG A 2 2.26 0.15 -16.67
CA ARG A 2 2.65 1.04 -15.54
C ARG A 2 3.35 2.33 -15.97
N ASP A 3 3.75 2.45 -17.23
CA ASP A 3 4.47 3.63 -17.79
C ASP A 3 5.68 4.08 -16.93
N GLU A 4 6.49 3.14 -16.46
CA GLU A 4 7.60 3.38 -15.53
C GLU A 4 8.64 4.36 -16.10
N ASP A 5 9.01 4.22 -17.38
CA ASP A 5 9.95 5.13 -18.06
C ASP A 5 9.45 6.58 -18.07
N LEU A 6 8.14 6.78 -18.34
CA LEU A 6 7.54 8.11 -18.39
C LEU A 6 7.52 8.73 -16.99
N ARG A 7 7.16 7.95 -15.95
CA ARG A 7 7.14 8.43 -14.56
C ARG A 7 8.54 8.78 -14.07
N SER A 8 9.54 7.94 -14.41
CA SER A 8 10.94 8.22 -14.08
C SER A 8 11.43 9.50 -14.75
N SER A 9 11.09 9.74 -16.03
CA SER A 9 11.44 10.98 -16.73
C SER A 9 10.75 12.20 -16.09
N CYS A 10 9.50 12.06 -15.68
CA CYS A 10 8.75 13.11 -14.97
C CYS A 10 9.47 13.48 -13.65
N PHE A 11 9.77 12.50 -12.80
CA PHE A 11 10.40 12.74 -11.50
C PHE A 11 11.82 13.30 -11.61
N ALA A 12 12.61 12.82 -12.58
CA ALA A 12 13.94 13.37 -12.83
C ALA A 12 13.88 14.85 -13.22
N SER A 13 12.94 15.20 -14.10
CA SER A 13 12.75 16.60 -14.53
C SER A 13 12.21 17.49 -13.41
N LEU A 14 11.32 16.97 -12.55
CA LEU A 14 10.85 17.68 -11.36
C LEU A 14 11.98 17.92 -10.35
N ALA A 15 12.86 16.97 -10.17
CA ALA A 15 14.02 17.14 -9.29
C ALA A 15 14.93 18.29 -9.76
N VAL A 16 15.12 18.45 -11.09
CA VAL A 16 15.87 19.58 -11.65
C VAL A 16 15.15 20.90 -11.38
N LEU A 17 13.82 20.97 -11.61
CA LEU A 17 13.05 22.18 -11.32
C LEU A 17 13.09 22.54 -9.83
N CYS A 18 12.99 21.56 -8.95
CA CYS A 18 13.11 21.78 -7.52
C CYS A 18 14.52 22.24 -7.10
N ALA A 19 15.56 21.81 -7.79
CA ALA A 19 16.91 22.33 -7.57
C ALA A 19 17.06 23.79 -8.06
N GLU A 20 16.36 24.16 -9.15
CA GLU A 20 16.37 25.54 -9.72
C GLU A 20 15.57 26.51 -8.86
N PHE A 21 14.33 26.15 -8.45
CA PHE A 21 13.37 27.07 -7.83
C PHE A 21 13.19 26.89 -6.31
N GLY A 22 13.72 25.81 -5.73
CA GLY A 22 13.48 25.47 -4.33
C GLY A 22 12.21 24.63 -4.13
N GLU A 23 11.53 24.77 -2.98
CA GLU A 23 10.34 23.98 -2.63
C GLU A 23 9.12 24.31 -3.46
N ASP A 24 8.95 25.61 -3.75
CA ASP A 24 7.87 26.13 -4.55
C ASP A 24 8.33 26.35 -5.97
N VAL A 25 7.71 25.66 -6.91
CA VAL A 25 7.99 25.77 -8.34
C VAL A 25 6.91 26.60 -9.00
N PRO A 26 7.24 27.67 -9.74
CA PRO A 26 6.25 28.47 -10.46
C PRO A 26 5.67 27.63 -11.63
N TYR A 27 4.40 27.89 -11.96
CA TYR A 27 3.83 27.30 -13.17
C TYR A 27 4.48 27.93 -14.42
N VAL A 28 4.45 29.27 -14.53
CA VAL A 28 5.05 29.98 -15.65
C VAL A 28 6.57 30.03 -15.52
N GLY A 29 7.27 29.55 -16.54
CA GLY A 29 8.70 29.43 -16.55
C GLY A 29 9.28 28.25 -15.76
N GLY A 30 8.42 27.43 -15.15
CA GLY A 30 8.78 26.21 -14.43
C GLY A 30 7.99 25.00 -14.94
N LEU A 31 6.83 24.72 -14.34
CA LEU A 31 6.03 23.52 -14.67
C LEU A 31 5.43 23.56 -16.08
N ASP A 32 5.20 24.73 -16.67
CA ASP A 32 4.75 24.89 -18.06
C ASP A 32 5.78 24.40 -19.10
N ARG A 33 7.05 24.30 -18.70
CA ARG A 33 8.09 23.72 -19.56
C ARG A 33 7.82 22.26 -19.90
N GLY A 34 7.07 21.52 -19.05
CA GLY A 34 6.88 20.09 -19.18
C GLY A 34 8.21 19.33 -19.12
N PHE A 35 8.17 18.02 -19.35
CA PHE A 35 9.37 17.17 -19.39
C PHE A 35 9.54 16.47 -20.74
N ALA A 36 10.79 16.14 -21.07
CA ALA A 36 11.12 15.44 -22.33
C ALA A 36 10.82 13.94 -22.17
N PHE A 37 10.11 13.37 -23.14
CA PHE A 37 9.87 11.94 -23.22
C PHE A 37 9.71 11.48 -24.66
N ARG A 38 10.53 10.50 -25.10
CA ARG A 38 10.52 9.91 -26.46
C ARG A 38 10.49 10.93 -27.60
N GLY A 39 11.32 11.97 -27.49
CA GLY A 39 11.41 13.03 -28.50
C GLY A 39 10.30 14.08 -28.47
N GLY A 40 9.34 13.97 -27.56
CA GLY A 40 8.27 14.94 -27.35
C GLY A 40 8.32 15.62 -25.97
N ARG A 41 7.43 16.59 -25.78
CA ARG A 41 7.21 17.23 -24.49
C ARG A 41 5.91 16.76 -23.88
N VAL A 42 5.95 16.39 -22.59
CA VAL A 42 4.81 15.93 -21.81
C VAL A 42 4.55 16.94 -20.68
N PRO A 43 3.32 17.44 -20.50
CA PRO A 43 2.99 18.30 -19.36
C PRO A 43 3.13 17.56 -18.05
N PHE A 44 3.53 18.28 -17.00
CA PHE A 44 3.57 17.74 -15.62
C PHE A 44 2.16 17.63 -15.01
N LEU A 45 1.30 18.58 -15.32
CA LEU A 45 -0.08 18.69 -14.82
C LEU A 45 -0.96 19.44 -15.84
N ASN A 46 -2.27 19.39 -15.64
CA ASN A 46 -3.21 20.24 -16.34
C ASN A 46 -3.93 21.14 -15.32
N ARG A 47 -3.77 22.45 -15.43
CA ARG A 47 -4.34 23.44 -14.48
C ARG A 47 -5.86 23.38 -14.32
N GLN A 48 -6.56 22.84 -15.31
CA GLN A 48 -8.03 22.75 -15.32
C GLN A 48 -8.53 21.39 -14.79
N GLN A 49 -7.62 20.45 -14.56
CA GLN A 49 -7.95 19.09 -14.10
C GLN A 49 -7.20 18.78 -12.81
N GLY A 50 -7.93 18.53 -11.74
CA GLY A 50 -7.35 18.11 -10.45
C GLY A 50 -6.59 16.78 -10.55
N ILE A 51 -7.11 15.85 -11.36
CA ILE A 51 -6.50 14.54 -11.64
C ILE A 51 -6.06 14.53 -13.11
N PHE A 52 -4.79 14.28 -13.35
CA PHE A 52 -4.21 14.38 -14.70
C PHE A 52 -3.58 13.07 -15.16
N ARG A 53 -3.92 12.68 -16.38
CA ARG A 53 -3.32 11.60 -17.15
C ARG A 53 -2.75 12.14 -18.46
N ALA A 54 -1.46 11.98 -18.68
CA ALA A 54 -0.82 12.49 -19.89
C ALA A 54 -1.20 11.65 -21.13
N ARG A 55 -1.37 12.30 -22.29
CA ARG A 55 -1.64 11.60 -23.56
C ARG A 55 -0.54 10.64 -24.00
N ALA A 56 0.70 10.88 -23.55
CA ALA A 56 1.84 10.02 -23.83
C ALA A 56 1.83 8.70 -23.05
N GLN A 57 0.97 8.55 -22.03
CA GLN A 57 0.81 7.32 -21.27
C GLN A 57 0.02 6.27 -22.07
N ARG A 58 0.46 5.01 -21.93
CA ARG A 58 -0.25 3.85 -22.48
C ARG A 58 -1.16 3.20 -21.43
N GLY A 59 -0.83 3.35 -20.15
CA GLY A 59 -1.60 2.82 -19.04
C GLY A 59 -2.75 3.76 -18.61
N PRO A 60 -3.70 3.24 -17.81
CA PRO A 60 -4.87 3.98 -17.35
C PRO A 60 -4.61 4.91 -16.15
N ALA A 61 -3.50 4.73 -15.43
CA ALA A 61 -3.27 5.36 -14.15
C ALA A 61 -2.95 6.87 -14.28
N ALA A 62 -3.42 7.69 -13.34
CA ALA A 62 -3.06 9.09 -13.24
C ALA A 62 -1.55 9.30 -13.17
N LEU A 63 -1.05 10.40 -13.73
CA LEU A 63 0.34 10.85 -13.59
C LEU A 63 0.51 11.77 -12.41
N SER A 64 -0.47 12.65 -12.21
CA SER A 64 -0.42 13.62 -11.12
C SER A 64 -1.81 14.01 -10.62
N ILE A 65 -1.83 14.55 -9.42
CA ILE A 65 -2.98 15.22 -8.81
C ILE A 65 -2.55 16.62 -8.35
N GLN A 66 -3.51 17.52 -8.21
CA GLN A 66 -3.24 18.85 -7.68
C GLN A 66 -4.38 19.35 -6.80
N THR A 67 -4.03 20.09 -5.73
CA THR A 67 -5.00 20.92 -5.01
C THR A 67 -5.15 22.27 -5.67
N SER A 68 -6.30 22.91 -5.47
CA SER A 68 -6.45 24.33 -5.71
C SER A 68 -6.35 25.08 -4.37
N ALA A 69 -5.73 26.26 -4.36
CA ALA A 69 -5.67 27.12 -3.17
C ALA A 69 -7.07 27.55 -2.66
N LYS A 70 -8.13 27.22 -3.42
CA LYS A 70 -9.54 27.47 -3.13
C LYS A 70 -10.38 26.20 -3.25
N SER A 71 -9.79 25.01 -2.97
CA SER A 71 -10.55 23.76 -3.09
C SER A 71 -11.76 23.78 -2.15
N PRO A 72 -12.99 23.70 -2.68
CA PRO A 72 -14.17 23.49 -1.85
C PRO A 72 -14.25 22.04 -1.33
N TYR A 73 -13.37 21.17 -1.82
CA TYR A 73 -13.23 19.78 -1.42
C TYR A 73 -12.17 19.69 -0.33
N GLY A 74 -12.52 19.11 0.81
CA GLY A 74 -11.70 19.06 2.00
C GLY A 74 -10.48 18.15 1.91
N ASP A 75 -9.56 18.43 0.95
CA ASP A 75 -8.25 17.82 1.01
C ASP A 75 -7.59 18.21 2.33
N HIS A 76 -7.31 17.26 3.20
CA HIS A 76 -6.71 17.49 4.50
C HIS A 76 -5.64 16.46 4.80
N GLU A 77 -4.58 16.92 5.43
CA GLU A 77 -3.53 16.06 5.96
C GLU A 77 -4.06 15.37 7.22
N THR A 78 -3.77 14.08 7.32
CA THR A 78 -4.02 13.25 8.48
C THR A 78 -2.71 12.60 8.91
N ASP A 79 -2.67 12.01 10.09
CA ASP A 79 -1.49 11.24 10.55
C ASP A 79 -1.15 10.08 9.60
N ASP A 80 -2.12 9.61 8.81
CA ASP A 80 -1.98 8.51 7.86
C ASP A 80 -1.68 8.94 6.42
N GLY A 81 -1.64 10.26 6.12
CA GLY A 81 -1.40 10.76 4.77
C GLY A 81 -2.37 11.87 4.36
N ILE A 82 -2.53 12.06 3.06
CA ILE A 82 -3.35 13.11 2.48
C ILE A 82 -4.64 12.49 1.93
N VAL A 83 -5.78 12.88 2.48
CA VAL A 83 -7.09 12.53 1.92
C VAL A 83 -7.35 13.44 0.72
N TYR A 84 -7.46 12.85 -0.47
CA TYR A 84 -7.72 13.54 -1.72
C TYR A 84 -9.11 13.18 -2.25
N ALA A 85 -9.98 14.18 -2.40
CA ALA A 85 -11.33 13.96 -2.85
C ALA A 85 -11.41 13.60 -4.34
N TYR A 86 -12.34 12.72 -4.69
CA TYR A 86 -12.70 12.44 -6.06
C TYR A 86 -13.33 13.65 -6.76
N ARG A 87 -13.21 13.68 -8.08
CA ARG A 87 -13.87 14.70 -8.89
C ARG A 87 -15.38 14.47 -8.96
N GLY A 88 -16.16 15.48 -8.57
CA GLY A 88 -17.63 15.44 -8.68
C GLY A 88 -18.28 14.40 -7.75
N THR A 89 -19.41 13.87 -8.18
CA THR A 89 -20.22 12.92 -7.39
C THR A 89 -20.32 11.53 -8.01
N ASP A 90 -19.57 11.27 -9.09
CA ASP A 90 -19.53 9.98 -9.78
C ASP A 90 -18.16 9.33 -9.62
N ALA A 91 -18.09 8.28 -8.81
CA ALA A 91 -16.89 7.47 -8.63
C ALA A 91 -16.43 6.80 -9.95
N GLY A 92 -17.34 6.60 -10.90
CA GLY A 92 -17.06 6.06 -12.23
C GLY A 92 -16.52 7.07 -13.24
N HIS A 93 -16.38 8.36 -12.88
CA HIS A 93 -15.81 9.38 -13.78
C HIS A 93 -14.39 8.98 -14.24
N SER A 94 -14.03 9.35 -15.49
CA SER A 94 -12.74 8.96 -16.10
C SER A 94 -11.51 9.35 -15.26
N ASP A 95 -11.54 10.52 -14.64
CA ASP A 95 -10.44 11.01 -13.79
C ASP A 95 -10.32 10.18 -12.52
N ASN A 96 -11.45 9.86 -11.87
CA ASN A 96 -11.50 9.02 -10.67
C ASN A 96 -11.03 7.59 -10.98
N ARG A 97 -11.43 7.05 -12.14
CA ARG A 97 -10.90 5.75 -12.61
C ARG A 97 -9.39 5.77 -12.82
N ALA A 98 -8.84 6.88 -13.31
CA ALA A 98 -7.39 6.99 -13.49
C ALA A 98 -6.65 7.03 -12.14
N LEU A 99 -7.24 7.62 -11.11
CA LEU A 99 -6.69 7.63 -9.77
C LEU A 99 -6.79 6.24 -9.11
N ARG A 100 -7.93 5.57 -9.25
CA ARG A 100 -8.11 4.17 -8.83
C ARG A 100 -7.11 3.24 -9.53
N ALA A 101 -6.88 3.43 -10.83
CA ALA A 101 -5.89 2.64 -11.56
C ALA A 101 -4.45 2.88 -11.02
N ALA A 102 -4.13 4.06 -10.49
CA ALA A 102 -2.86 4.30 -9.82
C ALA A 102 -2.75 3.46 -8.53
N PHE A 103 -3.84 3.32 -7.77
CA PHE A 103 -3.94 2.43 -6.63
C PHE A 103 -3.81 0.95 -7.03
N GLU A 104 -4.60 0.49 -8.00
CA GLU A 104 -4.62 -0.91 -8.45
C GLU A 104 -3.29 -1.38 -9.03
N LEU A 105 -2.61 -0.51 -9.79
CA LEU A 105 -1.31 -0.80 -10.37
C LEU A 105 -0.14 -0.50 -9.42
N ALA A 106 -0.44 0.09 -8.26
CA ALA A 106 0.54 0.55 -7.29
C ALA A 106 1.66 1.38 -7.94
N VAL A 107 1.30 2.34 -8.81
CA VAL A 107 2.27 3.19 -9.51
C VAL A 107 2.39 4.56 -8.84
N PRO A 108 3.61 5.15 -8.81
CA PRO A 108 3.80 6.43 -8.19
C PRO A 108 3.21 7.57 -9.04
N ILE A 109 2.67 8.56 -8.35
CA ILE A 109 2.14 9.81 -8.92
C ILE A 109 2.88 11.01 -8.34
N THR A 110 2.66 12.20 -8.91
CA THR A 110 3.05 13.48 -8.31
C THR A 110 1.84 14.17 -7.68
N TYR A 111 1.99 14.71 -6.49
CA TYR A 111 1.01 15.58 -5.87
C TYR A 111 1.51 17.02 -5.88
N TYR A 112 0.75 17.93 -6.50
CA TYR A 112 1.06 19.35 -6.56
C TYR A 112 0.21 20.11 -5.55
N VAL A 113 0.83 20.56 -4.47
CA VAL A 113 0.18 21.40 -3.46
C VAL A 113 0.27 22.84 -3.91
N ALA A 114 -0.87 23.50 -4.16
CA ALA A 114 -0.90 24.91 -4.47
C ALA A 114 -0.56 25.73 -3.23
N THR A 115 0.56 26.43 -3.21
CA THR A 115 1.02 27.25 -2.08
C THR A 115 0.57 28.71 -2.21
N ARG A 116 0.53 29.22 -3.44
CA ARG A 116 0.04 30.55 -3.80
C ARG A 116 -0.39 30.57 -5.28
N PRO A 117 -1.12 31.57 -5.76
CA PRO A 117 -1.56 31.62 -7.15
C PRO A 117 -0.41 31.42 -8.14
N GLY A 118 -0.49 30.33 -8.93
CA GLY A 118 0.51 29.98 -9.94
C GLY A 118 1.79 29.33 -9.39
N TRP A 119 1.86 28.98 -8.13
CA TRP A 119 3.00 28.30 -7.51
C TRP A 119 2.56 27.00 -6.84
N TYR A 120 3.39 25.97 -6.97
CA TYR A 120 3.10 24.63 -6.49
C TYR A 120 4.30 24.02 -5.79
N LYS A 121 4.06 23.34 -4.68
CA LYS A 121 5.04 22.45 -4.04
C LYS A 121 4.83 21.06 -4.60
N PRO A 122 5.75 20.54 -5.45
CA PRO A 122 5.66 19.18 -5.95
C PRO A 122 6.08 18.19 -4.86
N VAL A 123 5.20 17.24 -4.53
CA VAL A 123 5.49 16.12 -3.64
C VAL A 123 5.54 14.85 -4.49
N PHE A 124 6.70 14.23 -4.56
CA PHE A 124 6.93 13.06 -5.41
C PHE A 124 8.11 12.19 -4.94
N PRO A 125 8.08 10.88 -5.15
CA PRO A 125 6.90 10.13 -5.58
C PRO A 125 5.87 10.00 -4.47
N CYS A 126 4.56 10.02 -4.83
CA CYS A 126 3.46 9.70 -3.95
C CYS A 126 2.76 8.43 -4.42
N PHE A 127 2.05 7.74 -3.53
CA PHE A 127 1.25 6.57 -3.86
C PHE A 127 -0.17 6.72 -3.35
N VAL A 128 -1.13 6.27 -4.13
CA VAL A 128 -2.49 6.04 -3.63
C VAL A 128 -2.45 4.76 -2.82
N VAL A 129 -2.76 4.84 -1.53
CA VAL A 129 -2.62 3.73 -0.57
C VAL A 129 -3.96 3.16 -0.10
N ALA A 130 -5.05 3.91 -0.30
CA ALA A 130 -6.40 3.44 -0.09
C ALA A 130 -7.36 4.10 -1.10
N ASP A 131 -8.43 3.38 -1.44
CA ASP A 131 -9.50 3.83 -2.32
C ASP A 131 -10.84 3.64 -1.60
N ASP A 132 -11.58 4.72 -1.41
CA ASP A 132 -12.91 4.76 -0.80
C ASP A 132 -13.92 5.37 -1.79
N PRO A 133 -14.48 4.56 -2.71
CA PRO A 133 -15.46 5.04 -3.67
C PRO A 133 -16.76 5.53 -3.04
N ASP A 134 -17.16 4.99 -1.90
CA ASP A 134 -18.38 5.38 -1.18
C ASP A 134 -18.19 6.72 -0.46
N GLY A 135 -17.03 6.93 0.14
CA GLY A 135 -16.59 8.20 0.71
C GLY A 135 -16.08 9.20 -0.32
N MET A 136 -16.05 8.85 -1.61
CA MET A 136 -15.61 9.71 -2.72
C MET A 136 -14.20 10.29 -2.53
N ALA A 137 -13.26 9.48 -2.02
CA ALA A 137 -11.90 9.90 -1.72
C ALA A 137 -10.87 8.78 -1.88
N VAL A 138 -9.62 9.17 -1.95
CA VAL A 138 -8.46 8.28 -1.84
C VAL A 138 -7.51 8.79 -0.77
N LEU A 139 -6.72 7.89 -0.18
CA LEU A 139 -5.61 8.25 0.67
C LEU A 139 -4.32 8.22 -0.16
N VAL A 140 -3.56 9.30 -0.09
CA VAL A 140 -2.29 9.47 -0.82
C VAL A 140 -1.15 9.66 0.18
N GLU A 141 -0.07 8.90 0.02
CA GLU A 141 1.12 9.01 0.86
C GLU A 141 2.36 9.37 0.04
N PRO A 142 3.18 10.31 0.51
CA PRO A 142 4.53 10.47 0.00
C PRO A 142 5.38 9.22 0.26
N ALA A 143 6.25 8.86 -0.70
CA ALA A 143 7.26 7.83 -0.45
C ALA A 143 8.30 8.40 0.53
N THR A 144 8.26 7.94 1.76
CA THR A 144 9.27 8.27 2.77
C THR A 144 10.30 7.15 2.86
N MET A 145 11.57 7.51 3.05
CA MET A 145 12.58 6.53 3.45
C MET A 145 12.16 5.93 4.80
N ALA A 146 12.16 4.62 4.92
CA ALA A 146 11.90 3.94 6.16
C ALA A 146 13.03 4.25 7.15
N GLY A 147 12.80 5.21 8.04
CA GLY A 147 13.54 5.42 9.28
C GLY A 147 12.62 5.08 10.45
N PRO A 148 13.15 4.85 11.67
CA PRO A 148 12.30 4.68 12.85
C PRO A 148 11.36 5.88 13.01
N PRO A 149 10.18 5.71 13.65
CA PRO A 149 9.17 6.76 13.78
C PRO A 149 9.59 7.77 14.84
N ASP A 150 10.65 8.54 14.58
CA ASP A 150 11.04 9.68 15.39
C ASP A 150 11.68 10.74 14.49
N GLU A 151 11.02 11.89 14.49
CA GLU A 151 11.55 13.20 14.14
C GLU A 151 12.35 13.30 12.83
N GLN A 152 11.69 13.37 11.67
CA GLN A 152 12.28 14.10 10.56
C GLN A 152 11.22 14.54 9.53
N GLU A 153 11.23 15.84 9.20
CA GLU A 153 10.58 16.41 8.03
C GLU A 153 10.81 15.55 6.78
N PRO A 154 9.86 15.49 5.81
CA PRO A 154 10.01 14.69 4.59
C PRO A 154 11.26 15.16 3.84
N ARG A 155 12.36 14.42 4.00
CA ARG A 155 13.61 14.69 3.28
C ARG A 155 13.38 14.46 1.79
N ARG A 156 13.73 15.46 1.00
CA ARG A 156 13.78 15.33 -0.46
C ARG A 156 14.80 14.26 -0.84
N ILE A 157 14.31 13.20 -1.46
CA ILE A 157 15.18 12.16 -2.01
C ILE A 157 15.76 12.67 -3.31
N ALA A 158 16.96 13.26 -3.25
CA ALA A 158 17.67 13.81 -4.41
C ALA A 158 18.38 12.73 -5.22
N ASP A 159 18.90 11.69 -4.56
CA ASP A 159 19.63 10.60 -5.20
C ASP A 159 18.71 9.63 -5.96
N PRO A 160 18.97 9.32 -7.23
CA PRO A 160 18.22 8.32 -8.01
C PRO A 160 18.20 6.92 -7.38
N ILE A 161 19.27 6.52 -6.68
CA ILE A 161 19.37 5.21 -6.03
C ILE A 161 18.49 5.19 -4.80
N GLU A 162 18.57 6.20 -3.92
CA GLU A 162 17.70 6.35 -2.74
C GLU A 162 16.23 6.40 -3.16
N ARG A 163 15.92 7.10 -4.25
CA ARG A 163 14.56 7.17 -4.81
C ARG A 163 14.04 5.80 -5.24
N ARG A 164 14.86 4.95 -5.87
CA ARG A 164 14.47 3.58 -6.23
C ARG A 164 14.17 2.73 -5.00
N TYR A 165 14.96 2.86 -3.94
CA TYR A 165 14.72 2.17 -2.67
C TYR A 165 13.44 2.65 -1.99
N ALA A 166 13.19 3.95 -1.94
CA ALA A 166 11.98 4.53 -1.37
C ALA A 166 10.72 4.10 -2.14
N ILE A 167 10.76 4.12 -3.48
CA ILE A 167 9.68 3.62 -4.33
C ILE A 167 9.42 2.14 -4.01
N ARG A 168 10.46 1.31 -3.96
CA ARG A 168 10.31 -0.13 -3.67
C ARG A 168 9.73 -0.38 -2.27
N ALA A 169 10.23 0.32 -1.26
CA ALA A 169 9.73 0.20 0.11
C ALA A 169 8.26 0.64 0.23
N THR A 170 7.88 1.71 -0.47
CA THR A 170 6.49 2.20 -0.48
C THR A 170 5.59 1.25 -1.28
N HIS A 171 6.06 0.68 -2.38
CA HIS A 171 5.33 -0.38 -3.09
C HIS A 171 4.98 -1.55 -2.18
N VAL A 172 5.95 -2.05 -1.43
CA VAL A 172 5.73 -3.15 -0.47
C VAL A 172 4.66 -2.77 0.56
N ARG A 173 4.75 -1.56 1.13
CA ARG A 173 3.75 -1.08 2.10
C ARG A 173 2.35 -0.93 1.51
N VAL A 174 2.24 -0.40 0.29
CA VAL A 174 0.95 -0.26 -0.43
C VAL A 174 0.33 -1.63 -0.68
N HIS A 175 1.12 -2.59 -1.16
CA HIS A 175 0.66 -3.96 -1.36
C HIS A 175 0.19 -4.60 -0.05
N GLN A 176 0.96 -4.43 1.03
CA GLN A 176 0.60 -4.95 2.36
C GLN A 176 -0.69 -4.30 2.89
N ARG A 177 -0.86 -2.97 2.76
CA ARG A 177 -2.10 -2.28 3.18
C ARG A 177 -3.31 -2.73 2.37
N ARG A 178 -3.17 -2.84 1.04
CA ARG A 178 -4.24 -3.35 0.18
C ARG A 178 -4.63 -4.77 0.55
N PHE A 179 -3.65 -5.65 0.71
CA PHE A 179 -3.86 -7.03 1.12
C PHE A 179 -4.57 -7.11 2.48
N ARG A 180 -4.08 -6.35 3.47
CA ARG A 180 -4.72 -6.23 4.78
C ARG A 180 -6.16 -5.73 4.68
N GLY A 181 -6.41 -4.69 3.88
CA GLY A 181 -7.74 -4.13 3.64
C GLY A 181 -8.73 -5.10 2.99
N GLN A 182 -8.26 -6.14 2.30
CA GLN A 182 -9.09 -7.20 1.72
C GLN A 182 -9.26 -8.40 2.66
N VAL A 183 -8.19 -8.78 3.36
CA VAL A 183 -8.19 -9.97 4.23
C VAL A 183 -8.98 -9.71 5.50
N LEU A 184 -8.75 -8.62 6.24
CA LEU A 184 -9.40 -8.40 7.52
C LEU A 184 -10.94 -8.43 7.44
N PRO A 185 -11.60 -7.70 6.52
CA PRO A 185 -13.05 -7.76 6.36
C PRO A 185 -13.57 -9.17 6.02
N ALA A 186 -12.84 -9.94 5.22
CA ALA A 186 -13.21 -11.33 4.91
C ALA A 186 -13.32 -12.19 6.18
N TYR A 187 -12.50 -11.89 7.19
CA TYR A 187 -12.50 -12.52 8.51
C TYR A 187 -13.35 -11.76 9.55
N ARG A 188 -14.16 -10.76 9.13
CA ARG A 188 -15.01 -9.93 10.01
C ARG A 188 -14.19 -9.19 11.07
N ASP A 189 -13.03 -8.66 10.66
CA ASP A 189 -12.11 -7.90 11.48
C ASP A 189 -11.77 -8.59 12.80
N GLN A 190 -11.41 -9.88 12.71
CA GLN A 190 -10.99 -10.65 13.88
C GLN A 190 -9.86 -11.62 13.55
N CYS A 191 -9.05 -11.93 14.56
CA CYS A 191 -8.02 -12.95 14.47
C CYS A 191 -8.65 -14.32 14.20
N ALA A 192 -8.18 -15.03 13.18
CA ALA A 192 -8.66 -16.35 12.79
C ALA A 192 -8.43 -17.43 13.86
N ILE A 193 -7.50 -17.22 14.78
CA ILE A 193 -7.17 -18.17 15.87
C ILE A 193 -7.91 -17.77 17.15
N CYS A 194 -7.62 -16.61 17.73
CA CYS A 194 -8.12 -16.22 19.07
C CYS A 194 -9.36 -15.32 19.05
N ARG A 195 -9.84 -14.91 17.86
CA ARG A 195 -11.01 -14.03 17.69
C ARG A 195 -10.88 -12.61 18.27
N LEU A 196 -9.65 -12.15 18.58
CA LEU A 196 -9.41 -10.77 18.97
C LEU A 196 -9.95 -9.83 17.87
N LYS A 197 -10.69 -8.78 18.25
CA LYS A 197 -11.33 -7.83 17.32
C LYS A 197 -10.69 -6.43 17.32
N GLU A 198 -9.66 -6.20 18.13
CA GLU A 198 -8.95 -4.92 18.10
C GLU A 198 -8.15 -4.81 16.80
N THR A 199 -8.69 -4.07 15.83
CA THR A 199 -8.15 -3.98 14.46
C THR A 199 -6.74 -3.42 14.40
N ARG A 200 -6.33 -2.58 15.35
CA ARG A 200 -4.95 -2.07 15.46
C ARG A 200 -3.93 -3.16 15.79
N LEU A 201 -4.37 -4.28 16.35
CA LEU A 201 -3.54 -5.45 16.66
C LEU A 201 -3.70 -6.58 15.63
N LEU A 202 -4.47 -6.39 14.57
CA LEU A 202 -4.67 -7.39 13.52
C LEU A 202 -3.81 -7.09 12.31
N ASP A 203 -3.33 -8.14 11.66
CA ASP A 203 -2.61 -8.10 10.39
C ASP A 203 -3.09 -9.18 9.43
N ALA A 204 -2.79 -9.01 8.14
CA ALA A 204 -2.96 -10.03 7.13
C ALA A 204 -1.66 -10.81 6.95
N ALA A 205 -1.61 -12.02 7.48
CA ALA A 205 -0.49 -12.93 7.29
C ALA A 205 -0.59 -13.61 5.93
N HIS A 206 0.48 -13.59 5.14
CA HIS A 206 0.57 -14.39 3.92
C HIS A 206 0.78 -15.87 4.27
N ILE A 207 0.07 -16.76 3.58
CA ILE A 207 0.31 -18.21 3.68
C ILE A 207 1.61 -18.55 2.97
N LEU A 208 1.74 -18.15 1.71
CA LEU A 208 2.99 -18.17 0.94
C LEU A 208 3.46 -16.73 0.71
N GLY A 209 4.74 -16.46 0.93
CA GLY A 209 5.29 -15.11 0.89
C GLY A 209 5.23 -14.46 -0.50
N ASP A 210 5.18 -13.13 -0.55
CA ASP A 210 5.07 -12.31 -1.78
C ASP A 210 6.12 -12.60 -2.87
N LEU A 211 7.26 -13.17 -2.52
CA LEU A 211 8.34 -13.50 -3.44
C LEU A 211 8.27 -14.94 -3.95
N GLU A 212 7.32 -15.73 -3.48
CA GLU A 212 7.14 -17.11 -3.90
C GLU A 212 6.25 -17.19 -5.14
N GLU A 213 6.41 -18.22 -5.96
CA GLU A 213 5.72 -18.37 -7.24
C GLU A 213 4.18 -18.29 -7.12
N ARG A 214 3.64 -18.73 -5.97
CA ARG A 214 2.20 -18.71 -5.65
C ARG A 214 1.84 -17.71 -4.55
N GLY A 215 2.73 -16.73 -4.29
CA GLY A 215 2.63 -15.74 -3.21
C GLY A 215 1.73 -14.55 -3.49
N ASP A 216 0.81 -14.62 -4.45
CA ASP A 216 -0.07 -13.51 -4.82
C ASP A 216 -0.80 -12.91 -3.61
N ALA A 217 -0.91 -11.57 -3.57
CA ALA A 217 -1.64 -10.82 -2.56
C ALA A 217 -3.17 -10.90 -2.78
N VAL A 218 -3.73 -12.10 -2.67
CA VAL A 218 -5.16 -12.40 -2.78
C VAL A 218 -5.69 -12.93 -1.46
N VAL A 219 -6.98 -12.72 -1.18
CA VAL A 219 -7.60 -13.10 0.11
C VAL A 219 -7.39 -14.60 0.43
N SER A 220 -7.43 -15.47 -0.57
CA SER A 220 -7.19 -16.90 -0.39
C SER A 220 -5.74 -17.29 -0.06
N ASN A 221 -4.79 -16.35 -0.21
CA ASN A 221 -3.41 -16.46 0.29
C ASN A 221 -3.21 -15.75 1.63
N GLY A 222 -4.28 -15.35 2.31
CA GLY A 222 -4.25 -14.54 3.51
C GLY A 222 -4.98 -15.13 4.70
N VAL A 223 -4.44 -14.89 5.89
CA VAL A 223 -5.09 -15.21 7.17
C VAL A 223 -5.06 -13.97 8.05
N SER A 224 -6.21 -13.56 8.60
CA SER A 224 -6.27 -12.47 9.58
C SER A 224 -5.78 -12.95 10.94
N LEU A 225 -4.66 -12.44 11.40
CA LEU A 225 -4.03 -12.84 12.67
C LEU A 225 -3.74 -11.61 13.54
N CYS A 226 -3.83 -11.78 14.87
CA CYS A 226 -3.29 -10.76 15.77
C CYS A 226 -1.75 -10.81 15.79
N SER A 227 -1.11 -9.75 16.24
CA SER A 227 0.34 -9.59 16.23
C SER A 227 1.09 -10.78 16.85
N ILE A 228 0.56 -11.41 17.90
CA ILE A 228 1.15 -12.59 18.53
C ILE A 228 1.07 -13.81 17.61
N HIS A 229 -0.13 -14.11 17.08
CA HIS A 229 -0.34 -15.27 16.22
C HIS A 229 0.32 -15.09 14.85
N HIS A 230 0.36 -13.87 14.30
CA HIS A 230 1.07 -13.56 13.06
C HIS A 230 2.57 -13.85 13.21
N ARG A 231 3.19 -13.30 14.26
CA ARG A 231 4.60 -13.51 14.51
C ARG A 231 4.93 -14.99 14.78
N ALA A 232 4.07 -15.68 15.52
CA ALA A 232 4.24 -17.11 15.76
C ALA A 232 4.10 -17.95 14.47
N PHE A 233 3.19 -17.56 13.56
CA PHE A 233 3.02 -18.19 12.26
C PHE A 233 4.24 -17.96 11.35
N ASP A 234 4.76 -16.75 11.28
CA ASP A 234 5.95 -16.42 10.47
C ASP A 234 7.21 -17.18 10.91
N HIS A 235 7.32 -17.45 12.20
CA HIS A 235 8.46 -18.17 12.78
C HIS A 235 8.26 -19.69 12.92
N ASP A 236 7.24 -20.24 12.26
CA ASP A 236 6.91 -21.68 12.31
C ASP A 236 6.69 -22.22 13.75
N LEU A 237 6.23 -21.34 14.65
CA LEU A 237 5.80 -21.76 15.99
C LEU A 237 4.32 -22.16 16.00
N VAL A 238 3.55 -21.66 15.03
CA VAL A 238 2.17 -21.99 14.73
C VAL A 238 2.08 -22.43 13.28
N GLY A 239 1.48 -23.60 13.01
CA GLY A 239 1.13 -24.08 11.69
C GLY A 239 -0.39 -24.16 11.53
N ILE A 240 -0.86 -24.12 10.29
CA ILE A 240 -2.27 -24.32 9.94
C ILE A 240 -2.29 -25.39 8.85
N ASP A 241 -2.96 -26.52 9.13
CA ASP A 241 -3.06 -27.60 8.14
C ASP A 241 -4.13 -27.34 7.07
N ALA A 242 -4.13 -28.15 6.01
CA ALA A 242 -5.07 -28.01 4.90
C ALA A 242 -6.55 -28.20 5.30
N ASP A 243 -6.82 -28.77 6.47
CA ASP A 243 -8.16 -28.95 7.02
C ASP A 243 -8.54 -27.84 7.99
N TYR A 244 -7.75 -26.75 7.99
CA TYR A 244 -7.95 -25.57 8.84
C TYR A 244 -7.82 -25.85 10.33
N ASN A 245 -6.95 -26.79 10.74
CA ASN A 245 -6.62 -26.97 12.15
C ASN A 245 -5.31 -26.26 12.50
N VAL A 246 -5.31 -25.60 13.64
CA VAL A 246 -4.13 -24.96 14.19
C VAL A 246 -3.21 -26.00 14.84
N ARG A 247 -1.93 -25.94 14.54
CA ARG A 247 -0.90 -26.79 15.12
C ARG A 247 0.15 -25.92 15.81
N ILE A 248 0.49 -26.27 17.03
CA ILE A 248 1.54 -25.57 17.78
C ILE A 248 2.81 -26.44 17.73
N SER A 249 3.96 -25.81 17.53
CA SER A 249 5.24 -26.48 17.48
C SER A 249 5.53 -27.21 18.80
N ARG A 250 6.22 -28.36 18.71
CA ARG A 250 6.57 -29.15 19.88
C ARG A 250 7.37 -28.34 20.89
N ARG A 251 8.28 -27.48 20.41
CA ARG A 251 9.06 -26.58 21.25
C ARG A 251 8.20 -25.72 22.18
N LEU A 252 7.09 -25.14 21.69
CA LEU A 252 6.15 -24.37 22.51
C LEU A 252 5.26 -25.24 23.39
N LEU A 253 4.93 -26.46 22.96
CA LEU A 253 4.13 -27.38 23.76
C LEU A 253 4.91 -27.89 24.97
N ASP A 254 6.22 -28.08 24.84
CA ASP A 254 7.12 -28.57 25.86
C ASP A 254 7.62 -27.45 26.79
N GLU A 255 7.30 -26.18 26.51
CA GLU A 255 7.66 -25.03 27.33
C GLU A 255 6.75 -24.93 28.57
N GLU A 256 7.32 -24.69 29.75
CA GLU A 256 6.59 -24.76 31.02
C GLU A 256 6.29 -23.37 31.65
N ASP A 257 6.91 -22.30 31.13
CA ASP A 257 6.90 -21.00 31.79
C ASP A 257 5.81 -20.03 31.30
N GLY A 258 4.99 -19.58 32.22
CA GLY A 258 4.21 -18.36 32.21
C GLY A 258 2.82 -18.43 31.57
N PRO A 259 1.89 -17.60 32.05
CA PRO A 259 0.47 -17.57 31.58
C PRO A 259 0.31 -17.14 30.13
N MET A 260 1.30 -16.47 29.55
CA MET A 260 1.25 -16.04 28.14
C MET A 260 1.32 -17.21 27.15
N LEU A 261 1.84 -18.37 27.55
CA LEU A 261 1.90 -19.56 26.71
C LEU A 261 0.51 -20.09 26.34
N GLU A 262 -0.48 -19.90 27.21
CA GLU A 262 -1.85 -20.31 26.92
C GLU A 262 -2.46 -19.59 25.71
N LEU A 263 -1.98 -18.38 25.40
CA LEU A 263 -2.37 -17.65 24.19
C LEU A 263 -1.92 -18.35 22.89
N LEU A 264 -1.02 -19.30 22.97
CA LEU A 264 -0.54 -20.12 21.86
C LEU A 264 -0.95 -21.58 22.06
N ARG A 265 -0.53 -22.22 23.15
CA ARG A 265 -0.75 -23.64 23.47
C ARG A 265 -2.24 -24.03 23.51
N GLY A 266 -3.07 -23.17 24.07
CA GLY A 266 -4.51 -23.36 24.20
C GLY A 266 -5.24 -23.54 22.86
N PHE A 267 -4.60 -23.16 21.74
CA PHE A 267 -5.17 -23.31 20.39
C PHE A 267 -4.67 -24.57 19.65
N HIS A 268 -3.84 -25.40 20.27
CA HIS A 268 -3.39 -26.63 19.63
C HIS A 268 -4.56 -27.54 19.27
N ARG A 269 -4.64 -27.93 17.99
CA ARG A 269 -5.74 -28.70 17.38
C ARG A 269 -7.11 -28.01 17.37
N SER A 270 -7.17 -26.71 17.62
CA SER A 270 -8.41 -25.95 17.44
C SER A 270 -8.67 -25.69 15.96
N ALA A 271 -9.95 -25.51 15.61
CA ALA A 271 -10.34 -25.13 14.25
C ALA A 271 -10.09 -23.64 14.00
N LEU A 272 -9.46 -23.34 12.87
CA LEU A 272 -9.29 -21.98 12.38
C LEU A 272 -10.65 -21.36 12.01
N GLN A 273 -10.87 -20.11 12.37
CA GLN A 273 -12.01 -19.34 11.86
C GLN A 273 -11.73 -18.95 10.39
N VAL A 274 -12.57 -19.42 9.47
CA VAL A 274 -12.41 -19.12 8.04
C VAL A 274 -13.54 -18.20 7.54
N PRO A 275 -13.33 -17.46 6.45
CA PRO A 275 -14.38 -16.69 5.78
C PRO A 275 -15.61 -17.52 5.45
N ARG A 276 -16.81 -16.91 5.54
CA ARG A 276 -18.06 -17.60 5.18
C ARG A 276 -18.11 -17.91 3.69
N ALA A 277 -17.70 -16.96 2.85
CA ALA A 277 -17.67 -17.14 1.40
C ALA A 277 -16.53 -18.07 1.01
N VAL A 278 -16.86 -19.18 0.37
CA VAL A 278 -15.91 -20.23 -0.01
C VAL A 278 -14.74 -19.70 -0.85
N PRO A 279 -14.93 -18.82 -1.84
CA PRO A 279 -13.81 -18.28 -2.65
C PRO A 279 -12.81 -17.43 -1.86
N LEU A 280 -13.18 -16.93 -0.67
CA LEU A 280 -12.32 -16.13 0.18
C LEU A 280 -11.60 -16.93 1.26
N ARG A 281 -11.88 -18.25 1.35
CA ARG A 281 -11.21 -19.13 2.33
C ARG A 281 -9.75 -19.34 1.95
N PRO A 282 -8.88 -19.59 2.94
CA PRO A 282 -7.51 -19.99 2.68
C PRO A 282 -7.45 -21.16 1.67
N ASP A 283 -6.58 -21.03 0.69
CA ASP A 283 -6.34 -22.06 -0.29
C ASP A 283 -5.67 -23.28 0.37
N ARG A 284 -6.27 -24.45 0.21
CA ARG A 284 -5.83 -25.67 0.90
C ARG A 284 -4.46 -26.16 0.43
N GLU A 285 -4.13 -25.96 -0.84
CA GLU A 285 -2.83 -26.39 -1.38
C GLU A 285 -1.72 -25.47 -0.86
N ARG A 286 -1.98 -24.15 -0.79
CA ARG A 286 -1.05 -23.19 -0.17
C ARG A 286 -0.84 -23.48 1.31
N LEU A 287 -1.91 -23.83 2.04
CA LEU A 287 -1.79 -24.24 3.43
C LEU A 287 -0.99 -25.53 3.56
N ALA A 288 -1.22 -26.54 2.73
CA ALA A 288 -0.45 -27.79 2.74
C ALA A 288 1.04 -27.52 2.53
N GLU A 289 1.40 -26.73 1.51
CA GLU A 289 2.79 -26.35 1.23
C GLU A 289 3.44 -25.61 2.41
N ARG A 290 2.73 -24.64 3.00
CA ARG A 290 3.22 -23.91 4.18
C ARG A 290 3.35 -24.81 5.40
N PHE A 291 2.42 -25.76 5.56
CA PHE A 291 2.40 -26.70 6.67
C PHE A 291 3.55 -27.72 6.61
N GLU A 292 3.94 -28.17 5.42
CA GLU A 292 5.13 -29.02 5.23
C GLU A 292 6.41 -28.29 5.72
N ARG A 293 6.54 -27.00 5.45
CA ARG A 293 7.65 -26.19 6.00
C ARG A 293 7.61 -26.12 7.53
N PHE A 294 6.43 -25.91 8.09
CA PHE A 294 6.24 -25.95 9.55
C PHE A 294 6.71 -27.28 10.13
N LEU A 295 6.30 -28.42 9.55
CA LEU A 295 6.71 -29.75 10.03
C LEU A 295 8.23 -29.95 9.92
N SER A 296 8.85 -29.55 8.82
CA SER A 296 10.29 -29.74 8.60
C SER A 296 11.17 -28.91 9.57
N ARG A 297 10.65 -27.82 10.14
CA ARG A 297 11.36 -26.95 11.07
C ARG A 297 11.04 -27.24 12.54
N THR A 298 10.04 -28.05 12.82
CA THR A 298 9.55 -28.33 14.17
C THR A 298 9.78 -29.79 14.61
N THR A 299 10.35 -30.61 13.71
CA THR A 299 10.84 -31.96 14.01
C THR A 299 12.27 -31.88 14.52
#